data_4337efa10dc60aff252d34f03087426d
#
_entry.id   4337efa10dc60aff252d34f03087426d
#
_cell.length_a   1.000
_cell.length_b   1.000
_cell.length_c   1.000
_cell.angle_alpha   90.00
_cell.angle_beta   90.00
_cell.angle_gamma   90.00
#
_symmetry.space_group_name_H-M   'P 1'
#
loop_
_entity.id
_entity.type
_entity.pdbx_description
1 polymer ?
#
loop_
_entity_poly.entity_id
_entity_poly.type
_entity_poly.pdbx_seq_one_letter_code
_entity_poly.pdbx_strand_id
1 'polypeptide(L)'
;KVPFIGPMAGSPSLRVPHQPMVFPVRAEHKEEFRVLLEYAKMTGIQRVGFMRADSDTGQQHLKNVQALCQQLGLQLTADLPFKSDESDAQIAALAQRLGSSNTQLVFNHGGIGVYEKLIRQARQQGVKVQFSAVNSGATQLAANLGPLAQGMVVAQVVPSPWERKTAIAREYQDDFKQRHPGKAFSYGSLEGYITAKALVAALRLAGPQPTRESLVTGIEKAGQLELSGLRNSYRPGQHLGMQLVDLSLVNPQGRFVH
;
A
#
# COMPACT_ATOMS: atom_id res chain seq x y z
N LYS A 1 0.30 -5.76 28.27
CA LYS A 1 0.25 -5.45 26.82
C LYS A 1 1.53 -5.96 26.16
N VAL A 2 1.48 -6.28 24.87
CA VAL A 2 2.63 -6.78 24.12
C VAL A 2 2.92 -5.80 22.98
N PRO A 3 4.19 -5.40 22.74
CA PRO A 3 4.56 -4.60 21.59
C PRO A 3 4.19 -5.32 20.28
N PHE A 4 3.58 -4.59 19.36
CA PHE A 4 3.24 -5.07 18.02
C PHE A 4 4.07 -4.31 16.99
N ILE A 5 5.10 -4.97 16.46
CA ILE A 5 6.05 -4.38 15.52
C ILE A 5 5.71 -4.80 14.11
N GLY A 6 5.62 -3.84 13.20
CA GLY A 6 5.45 -4.04 11.77
C GLY A 6 4.12 -4.67 11.36
N PRO A 7 2.96 -4.18 11.82
CA PRO A 7 1.70 -4.60 11.22
C PRO A 7 1.75 -4.40 9.71
N MET A 8 1.45 -5.47 8.95
CA MET A 8 1.39 -5.44 7.48
C MET A 8 0.11 -4.70 6.99
N ALA A 9 -0.19 -3.59 7.65
CA ALA A 9 -1.34 -2.75 7.38
C ALA A 9 -1.02 -1.27 7.57
N GLY A 10 -1.50 -0.44 6.66
CA GLY A 10 -1.39 1.02 6.73
C GLY A 10 -2.63 1.68 7.33
N SER A 11 -3.41 0.97 8.17
CA SER A 11 -4.64 1.50 8.75
C SER A 11 -4.40 2.71 9.66
N PRO A 12 -5.23 3.76 9.58
CA PRO A 12 -5.18 4.90 10.51
C PRO A 12 -5.30 4.50 11.97
N SER A 13 -6.14 3.52 12.30
CA SER A 13 -6.37 3.04 13.68
C SER A 13 -5.13 2.46 14.37
N LEU A 14 -4.08 2.14 13.61
CA LEU A 14 -2.78 1.73 14.16
C LEU A 14 -1.91 2.92 14.59
N ARG A 15 -2.35 4.16 14.32
CA ARG A 15 -1.60 5.40 14.55
C ARG A 15 -2.38 6.45 15.32
N VAL A 16 -3.68 6.55 15.04
CA VAL A 16 -4.57 7.59 15.61
C VAL A 16 -5.85 6.93 16.17
N PRO A 17 -6.18 7.13 17.47
CA PRO A 17 -5.34 7.77 18.49
C PRO A 17 -4.03 7.02 18.68
N HIS A 18 -3.01 7.70 19.24
CA HIS A 18 -1.69 7.10 19.45
C HIS A 18 -1.79 5.75 20.18
N GLN A 19 -1.14 4.75 19.60
CA GLN A 19 -1.09 3.38 20.14
C GLN A 19 0.32 3.09 20.67
N PRO A 20 0.57 3.24 21.97
CA PRO A 20 1.94 3.22 22.54
C PRO A 20 2.65 1.86 22.39
N MET A 21 1.89 0.79 22.11
CA MET A 21 2.45 -0.56 21.90
C MET A 21 2.49 -0.97 20.42
N VAL A 22 2.14 -0.08 19.49
CA VAL A 22 2.15 -0.38 18.06
C VAL A 22 3.24 0.41 17.36
N PHE A 23 4.13 -0.29 16.67
CA PHE A 23 5.27 0.27 15.93
C PHE A 23 5.13 -0.08 14.44
N PRO A 24 4.38 0.71 13.65
CA PRO A 24 4.25 0.47 12.21
C PRO A 24 5.61 0.58 11.54
N VAL A 25 5.88 -0.25 10.53
CA VAL A 25 7.11 -0.16 9.72
C VAL A 25 6.82 0.51 8.39
N ARG A 26 5.76 0.11 7.71
CA ARG A 26 5.35 0.68 6.42
C ARG A 26 4.66 2.05 6.55
N ALA A 27 4.54 2.78 5.45
CA ALA A 27 3.72 3.99 5.37
C ALA A 27 2.22 3.70 5.59
N GLU A 28 1.48 4.73 5.98
CA GLU A 28 0.03 4.70 6.11
C GLU A 28 -0.64 4.65 4.72
N HIS A 29 -1.81 4.00 4.61
CA HIS A 29 -2.59 3.97 3.36
C HIS A 29 -2.96 5.36 2.85
N LYS A 30 -3.15 6.34 3.74
CA LYS A 30 -3.40 7.73 3.34
C LYS A 30 -2.27 8.29 2.47
N GLU A 31 -1.01 7.91 2.74
CA GLU A 31 0.13 8.33 1.93
C GLU A 31 0.13 7.66 0.56
N GLU A 32 -0.28 6.40 0.47
CA GLU A 32 -0.47 5.73 -0.83
C GLU A 32 -1.54 6.46 -1.67
N PHE A 33 -2.68 6.82 -1.04
CA PHE A 33 -3.74 7.60 -1.72
C PHE A 33 -3.23 8.97 -2.16
N ARG A 34 -2.48 9.67 -1.30
CA ARG A 34 -1.92 10.98 -1.61
C ARG A 34 -1.04 10.93 -2.87
N VAL A 35 -0.10 9.99 -2.91
CA VAL A 35 0.83 9.85 -4.03
C VAL A 35 0.11 9.48 -5.33
N LEU A 36 -0.89 8.58 -5.30
CA LEU A 36 -1.71 8.25 -6.46
C LEU A 36 -2.54 9.45 -6.95
N LEU A 37 -3.10 10.24 -6.05
CA LEU A 37 -3.90 11.42 -6.40
C LEU A 37 -3.03 12.58 -6.91
N GLU A 38 -1.81 12.74 -6.37
CA GLU A 38 -0.82 13.68 -6.91
C GLU A 38 -0.39 13.29 -8.32
N TYR A 39 -0.17 11.99 -8.56
CA TYR A 39 0.08 11.47 -9.90
C TYR A 39 -1.09 11.78 -10.85
N ALA A 40 -2.33 11.53 -10.42
CA ALA A 40 -3.52 11.84 -11.21
C ALA A 40 -3.53 13.32 -11.62
N LYS A 41 -3.32 14.22 -10.65
CA LYS A 41 -3.24 15.67 -10.91
C LYS A 41 -2.12 16.03 -11.88
N MET A 42 -0.93 15.49 -11.69
CA MET A 42 0.24 15.76 -12.55
C MET A 42 0.03 15.32 -14.00
N THR A 43 -0.73 14.24 -14.21
CA THR A 43 -1.04 13.70 -15.54
C THR A 43 -2.32 14.31 -16.16
N GLY A 44 -2.89 15.35 -15.55
CA GLY A 44 -4.08 16.03 -16.07
C GLY A 44 -5.41 15.33 -15.77
N ILE A 45 -5.40 14.29 -14.97
CA ILE A 45 -6.62 13.61 -14.51
C ILE A 45 -7.27 14.51 -13.45
N GLN A 46 -8.56 14.75 -13.60
CA GLN A 46 -9.34 15.60 -12.70
C GLN A 46 -10.45 14.84 -11.96
N ARG A 47 -10.91 13.72 -12.50
CA ARG A 47 -12.02 12.92 -11.99
C ARG A 47 -11.56 11.53 -11.61
N VAL A 48 -11.67 11.23 -10.31
CA VAL A 48 -11.19 9.98 -9.74
C VAL A 48 -12.32 9.18 -9.10
N GLY A 49 -12.16 7.87 -9.07
CA GLY A 49 -13.04 6.93 -8.38
C GLY A 49 -12.28 6.18 -7.30
N PHE A 50 -12.97 5.76 -6.27
CA PHE A 50 -12.40 4.99 -5.18
C PHE A 50 -13.23 3.75 -4.90
N MET A 51 -12.62 2.58 -4.98
CA MET A 51 -13.21 1.30 -4.60
C MET A 51 -12.71 0.89 -3.21
N ARG A 52 -13.63 0.63 -2.30
CA ARG A 52 -13.33 0.38 -0.88
C ARG A 52 -14.22 -0.70 -0.28
N ALA A 53 -13.72 -1.35 0.76
CA ALA A 53 -14.57 -2.24 1.55
C ALA A 53 -15.74 -1.48 2.15
N ASP A 54 -16.92 -2.10 2.18
CA ASP A 54 -18.10 -1.61 2.88
C ASP A 54 -17.99 -1.92 4.38
N SER A 55 -17.20 -1.08 5.06
CA SER A 55 -16.83 -1.21 6.48
C SER A 55 -16.44 0.14 7.08
N ASP A 56 -16.35 0.21 8.41
CA ASP A 56 -15.90 1.43 9.11
C ASP A 56 -14.51 1.89 8.66
N THR A 57 -13.59 0.95 8.45
CA THR A 57 -12.26 1.25 7.90
C THR A 57 -12.36 1.81 6.48
N GLY A 58 -13.22 1.22 5.63
CA GLY A 58 -13.47 1.73 4.29
C GLY A 58 -14.08 3.13 4.30
N GLN A 59 -14.98 3.43 5.23
CA GLN A 59 -15.54 4.78 5.43
C GLN A 59 -14.47 5.77 5.89
N GLN A 60 -13.57 5.37 6.78
CA GLN A 60 -12.46 6.22 7.19
C GLN A 60 -11.52 6.54 6.03
N HIS A 61 -11.24 5.54 5.18
CA HIS A 61 -10.44 5.75 3.96
C HIS A 61 -11.15 6.67 2.96
N LEU A 62 -12.47 6.53 2.79
CA LEU A 62 -13.24 7.45 1.96
C LEU A 62 -13.09 8.90 2.40
N LYS A 63 -13.21 9.17 3.72
CA LYS A 63 -12.99 10.52 4.26
C LYS A 63 -11.59 11.05 3.95
N ASN A 64 -10.56 10.21 4.07
CA ASN A 64 -9.19 10.59 3.72
C ASN A 64 -9.06 10.92 2.23
N VAL A 65 -9.65 10.11 1.34
CA VAL A 65 -9.64 10.34 -0.11
C VAL A 65 -10.40 11.64 -0.46
N GLN A 66 -11.58 11.87 0.14
CA GLN A 66 -12.35 13.10 -0.06
C GLN A 66 -11.55 14.35 0.33
N ALA A 67 -10.89 14.32 1.51
CA ALA A 67 -10.06 15.44 1.97
C ALA A 67 -8.86 15.69 1.04
N LEU A 68 -8.21 14.63 0.56
CA LEU A 68 -7.10 14.73 -0.40
C LEU A 68 -7.58 15.27 -1.75
N CYS A 69 -8.72 14.80 -2.27
CA CYS A 69 -9.31 15.33 -3.50
C CYS A 69 -9.60 16.82 -3.38
N GLN A 70 -10.22 17.26 -2.28
CA GLN A 70 -10.48 18.67 -2.02
C GLN A 70 -9.17 19.49 -1.99
N GLN A 71 -8.17 19.00 -1.28
CA GLN A 71 -6.86 19.66 -1.17
C GLN A 71 -6.13 19.78 -2.53
N LEU A 72 -6.26 18.77 -3.38
CA LEU A 72 -5.61 18.72 -4.69
C LEU A 72 -6.43 19.34 -5.81
N GLY A 73 -7.69 19.71 -5.58
CA GLY A 73 -8.61 20.23 -6.59
C GLY A 73 -9.11 19.13 -7.55
N LEU A 74 -9.20 17.88 -7.09
CA LEU A 74 -9.74 16.75 -7.83
C LEU A 74 -11.20 16.51 -7.45
N GLN A 75 -11.95 15.88 -8.36
CA GLN A 75 -13.33 15.48 -8.14
C GLN A 75 -13.41 13.96 -7.88
N LEU A 76 -13.95 13.57 -6.73
CA LEU A 76 -14.30 12.17 -6.49
C LEU A 76 -15.67 11.89 -7.13
N THR A 77 -15.68 11.28 -8.31
CA THR A 77 -16.88 11.04 -9.12
C THR A 77 -17.51 9.66 -8.91
N ALA A 78 -16.77 8.71 -8.32
CA ALA A 78 -17.29 7.39 -7.99
C ALA A 78 -16.78 6.93 -6.61
N ASP A 79 -17.70 6.62 -5.69
CA ASP A 79 -17.45 5.81 -4.50
C ASP A 79 -18.06 4.43 -4.73
N LEU A 80 -17.23 3.39 -4.72
CA LEU A 80 -17.59 2.00 -5.05
C LEU A 80 -17.37 1.10 -3.82
N PRO A 81 -18.28 1.12 -2.83
CA PRO A 81 -18.23 0.19 -1.72
C PRO A 81 -18.48 -1.24 -2.21
N PHE A 82 -17.74 -2.19 -1.65
CA PHE A 82 -17.89 -3.62 -1.95
C PHE A 82 -17.85 -4.47 -0.68
N LYS A 83 -18.47 -5.65 -0.77
CA LYS A 83 -18.33 -6.76 0.19
C LYS A 83 -17.42 -7.83 -0.41
N SER A 84 -16.83 -8.67 0.45
CA SER A 84 -15.89 -9.73 0.00
C SER A 84 -16.56 -10.83 -0.83
N ASP A 85 -17.88 -10.99 -0.68
CA ASP A 85 -18.74 -12.02 -1.28
C ASP A 85 -19.64 -11.48 -2.41
N GLU A 86 -19.25 -10.36 -3.05
CA GLU A 86 -19.99 -9.79 -4.19
C GLU A 86 -20.22 -10.83 -5.29
N SER A 87 -21.48 -11.00 -5.68
CA SER A 87 -21.87 -11.81 -6.83
C SER A 87 -21.44 -11.17 -8.15
N ASP A 88 -21.39 -11.94 -9.21
CA ASP A 88 -21.01 -11.42 -10.54
C ASP A 88 -22.01 -10.35 -11.02
N ALA A 89 -23.29 -10.45 -10.67
CA ALA A 89 -24.30 -9.43 -10.97
C ALA A 89 -24.01 -8.10 -10.23
N GLN A 90 -23.59 -8.15 -8.98
CA GLN A 90 -23.18 -6.96 -8.19
C GLN A 90 -21.91 -6.35 -8.75
N ILE A 91 -20.92 -7.15 -9.14
CA ILE A 91 -19.71 -6.68 -9.83
C ILE A 91 -20.07 -5.99 -11.17
N ALA A 92 -20.99 -6.57 -11.95
CA ALA A 92 -21.45 -5.96 -13.19
C ALA A 92 -22.14 -4.60 -12.95
N ALA A 93 -22.94 -4.48 -11.88
CA ALA A 93 -23.55 -3.22 -11.47
C ALA A 93 -22.50 -2.17 -11.02
N LEU A 94 -21.44 -2.57 -10.29
CA LEU A 94 -20.32 -1.68 -9.96
C LEU A 94 -19.60 -1.20 -11.20
N ALA A 95 -19.36 -2.06 -12.19
CA ALA A 95 -18.73 -1.69 -13.45
C ALA A 95 -19.60 -0.71 -14.26
N GLN A 96 -20.93 -0.91 -14.29
CA GLN A 96 -21.86 0.01 -14.92
C GLN A 96 -21.87 1.39 -14.24
N ARG A 97 -21.91 1.42 -12.89
CA ARG A 97 -21.79 2.67 -12.13
C ARG A 97 -20.49 3.41 -12.43
N LEU A 98 -19.37 2.68 -12.51
CA LEU A 98 -18.09 3.27 -12.88
C LEU A 98 -18.14 3.84 -14.31
N GLY A 99 -18.73 3.11 -15.27
CA GLY A 99 -18.87 3.55 -16.66
C GLY A 99 -19.71 4.82 -16.83
N SER A 100 -20.76 5.00 -16.01
CA SER A 100 -21.64 6.19 -16.04
C SER A 100 -21.12 7.37 -15.23
N SER A 101 -20.09 7.20 -14.38
CA SER A 101 -19.61 8.21 -13.46
C SER A 101 -18.68 9.27 -14.05
N ASN A 102 -18.33 9.15 -15.32
CA ASN A 102 -17.34 10.01 -15.99
C ASN A 102 -15.96 10.02 -15.28
N THR A 103 -15.62 8.95 -14.57
CA THR A 103 -14.35 8.76 -13.90
C THR A 103 -13.23 8.53 -14.92
N GLN A 104 -12.07 9.14 -14.69
CA GLN A 104 -10.87 8.98 -15.52
C GLN A 104 -9.90 7.96 -14.96
N LEU A 105 -9.75 7.92 -13.63
CA LEU A 105 -8.89 6.99 -12.91
C LEU A 105 -9.65 6.44 -11.71
N VAL A 106 -9.58 5.14 -11.48
CA VAL A 106 -10.08 4.49 -10.27
C VAL A 106 -8.97 3.70 -9.59
N PHE A 107 -8.93 3.76 -8.28
CA PHE A 107 -8.01 2.96 -7.46
C PHE A 107 -8.75 2.29 -6.31
N ASN A 108 -8.16 1.25 -5.75
CA ASN A 108 -8.77 0.47 -4.69
C ASN A 108 -8.05 0.58 -3.35
N HIS A 109 -8.78 0.24 -2.30
CA HIS A 109 -8.21 -0.16 -1.02
C HIS A 109 -8.81 -1.50 -0.58
N GLY A 110 -7.97 -2.53 -0.50
CA GLY A 110 -8.39 -3.90 -0.19
C GLY A 110 -9.10 -4.61 -1.35
N GLY A 111 -9.63 -5.79 -1.07
CA GLY A 111 -10.49 -6.54 -1.97
C GLY A 111 -9.89 -6.90 -3.33
N ILE A 112 -8.65 -7.35 -3.37
CA ILE A 112 -7.93 -7.64 -4.63
C ILE A 112 -8.74 -8.55 -5.55
N GLY A 113 -9.37 -9.61 -5.05
CA GLY A 113 -10.19 -10.49 -5.88
C GLY A 113 -11.44 -9.80 -6.45
N VAL A 114 -12.09 -8.96 -5.65
CA VAL A 114 -13.26 -8.18 -6.10
C VAL A 114 -12.81 -7.10 -7.10
N TYR A 115 -11.66 -6.47 -6.86
CA TYR A 115 -11.11 -5.47 -7.78
C TYR A 115 -10.68 -6.08 -9.11
N GLU A 116 -10.08 -7.27 -9.10
CA GLU A 116 -9.79 -8.04 -10.32
C GLU A 116 -11.05 -8.29 -11.14
N LYS A 117 -12.12 -8.78 -10.49
CA LYS A 117 -13.41 -9.01 -11.15
C LYS A 117 -13.99 -7.70 -11.73
N LEU A 118 -13.94 -6.61 -10.97
CA LEU A 118 -14.39 -5.29 -11.44
C LEU A 118 -13.63 -4.85 -12.70
N ILE A 119 -12.30 -4.98 -12.71
CA ILE A 119 -11.48 -4.61 -13.88
C ILE A 119 -11.88 -5.43 -15.11
N ARG A 120 -12.00 -6.76 -14.96
CA ARG A 120 -12.41 -7.64 -16.05
C ARG A 120 -13.80 -7.27 -16.59
N GLN A 121 -14.76 -7.08 -15.69
CA GLN A 121 -16.13 -6.73 -16.05
C GLN A 121 -16.21 -5.34 -16.69
N ALA A 122 -15.51 -4.36 -16.18
CA ALA A 122 -15.44 -3.02 -16.76
C ALA A 122 -14.87 -3.05 -18.19
N ARG A 123 -13.81 -3.83 -18.42
CA ARG A 123 -13.26 -4.00 -19.78
C ARG A 123 -14.22 -4.71 -20.73
N GLN A 124 -14.94 -5.73 -20.26
CA GLN A 124 -16.00 -6.40 -21.05
C GLN A 124 -17.14 -5.45 -21.43
N GLN A 125 -17.50 -4.52 -20.54
CA GLN A 125 -18.52 -3.50 -20.79
C GLN A 125 -18.00 -2.29 -21.58
N GLY A 126 -16.72 -2.28 -22.00
CA GLY A 126 -16.13 -1.18 -22.77
C GLY A 126 -15.86 0.09 -21.95
N VAL A 127 -15.84 0.00 -20.61
CA VAL A 127 -15.56 1.15 -19.74
C VAL A 127 -14.11 1.61 -19.92
N LYS A 128 -13.97 2.86 -20.36
CA LYS A 128 -12.67 3.51 -20.59
C LYS A 128 -12.24 4.29 -19.35
N VAL A 129 -11.57 3.62 -18.43
CA VAL A 129 -11.02 4.21 -17.21
C VAL A 129 -9.61 3.67 -16.98
N GLN A 130 -8.73 4.48 -16.42
CA GLN A 130 -7.43 4.02 -15.96
C GLN A 130 -7.62 3.33 -14.60
N PHE A 131 -7.04 2.14 -14.44
CA PHE A 131 -7.01 1.45 -13.15
C PHE A 131 -5.67 1.66 -12.46
N SER A 132 -5.70 1.90 -11.18
CA SER A 132 -4.53 2.04 -10.29
C SER A 132 -4.77 1.21 -9.03
N ALA A 133 -3.73 0.93 -8.27
CA ALA A 133 -3.86 0.15 -7.04
C ALA A 133 -2.89 0.64 -5.96
N VAL A 134 -3.22 0.34 -4.69
CA VAL A 134 -2.27 0.45 -3.58
C VAL A 134 -1.41 -0.82 -3.49
N ASN A 135 -0.32 -0.75 -2.74
CA ASN A 135 0.68 -1.83 -2.61
C ASN A 135 0.08 -3.21 -2.27
N SER A 136 -0.94 -3.24 -1.42
CA SER A 136 -1.46 -4.50 -0.85
C SER A 136 -2.01 -5.44 -1.93
N GLY A 137 -1.29 -6.54 -2.21
CA GLY A 137 -1.67 -7.55 -3.19
C GLY A 137 -1.46 -7.15 -4.65
N ALA A 138 -0.87 -5.99 -4.94
CA ALA A 138 -0.73 -5.48 -6.31
C ALA A 138 0.09 -6.39 -7.23
N THR A 139 1.13 -7.05 -6.70
CA THR A 139 1.92 -8.03 -7.47
C THR A 139 1.04 -9.19 -7.96
N GLN A 140 0.19 -9.72 -7.07
CA GLN A 140 -0.73 -10.81 -7.42
C GLN A 140 -1.82 -10.32 -8.37
N LEU A 141 -2.37 -9.13 -8.14
CA LEU A 141 -3.36 -8.51 -9.02
C LEU A 141 -2.83 -8.37 -10.45
N ALA A 142 -1.62 -7.83 -10.62
CA ALA A 142 -1.00 -7.67 -11.93
C ALA A 142 -0.76 -9.03 -12.61
N ALA A 143 -0.28 -10.04 -11.87
CA ALA A 143 -0.09 -11.39 -12.38
C ALA A 143 -1.40 -12.03 -12.84
N ASN A 144 -2.47 -11.92 -12.04
CA ASN A 144 -3.78 -12.47 -12.37
C ASN A 144 -4.41 -11.79 -13.58
N LEU A 145 -4.32 -10.46 -13.67
CA LEU A 145 -4.89 -9.68 -14.79
C LEU A 145 -4.13 -9.91 -16.10
N GLY A 146 -2.83 -10.25 -16.04
CA GLY A 146 -2.02 -10.40 -17.22
C GLY A 146 -2.02 -9.13 -18.10
N PRO A 147 -2.38 -9.21 -19.39
CA PRO A 147 -2.38 -8.05 -20.29
C PRO A 147 -3.32 -6.91 -19.84
N LEU A 148 -4.36 -7.21 -19.08
CA LEU A 148 -5.29 -6.19 -18.56
C LEU A 148 -4.66 -5.27 -17.50
N ALA A 149 -3.53 -5.68 -16.91
CA ALA A 149 -2.79 -4.86 -15.97
C ALA A 149 -1.88 -3.81 -16.63
N GLN A 150 -1.68 -3.90 -17.95
CA GLN A 150 -0.83 -2.94 -18.66
C GLN A 150 -1.28 -1.50 -18.41
N GLY A 151 -0.32 -0.65 -18.04
CA GLY A 151 -0.59 0.77 -17.77
C GLY A 151 -1.15 1.04 -16.37
N MET A 152 -1.35 0.03 -15.52
CA MET A 152 -1.71 0.26 -14.13
C MET A 152 -0.56 0.93 -13.39
N VAL A 153 -0.86 2.01 -12.70
CA VAL A 153 0.05 2.66 -11.75
C VAL A 153 -0.27 2.15 -10.35
N VAL A 154 0.76 1.76 -9.64
CA VAL A 154 0.62 1.16 -8.30
C VAL A 154 1.49 1.92 -7.30
N ALA A 155 0.89 2.35 -6.20
CA ALA A 155 1.63 2.88 -5.07
C ALA A 155 2.36 1.75 -4.34
N GLN A 156 3.65 1.93 -4.05
CA GLN A 156 4.51 0.96 -3.38
C GLN A 156 5.08 1.56 -2.10
N VAL A 157 5.02 0.82 -1.00
CA VAL A 157 5.50 1.29 0.31
C VAL A 157 6.93 0.84 0.62
N VAL A 158 7.58 0.19 -0.33
CA VAL A 158 8.98 -0.23 -0.29
C VAL A 158 9.60 -0.02 -1.67
N PRO A 159 10.94 0.09 -1.77
CA PRO A 159 11.62 0.22 -3.07
C PRO A 159 11.36 -0.99 -3.98
N SER A 160 11.73 -0.87 -5.25
CA SER A 160 11.67 -1.99 -6.19
C SER A 160 12.49 -3.19 -5.68
N PRO A 161 11.88 -4.37 -5.52
CA PRO A 161 12.59 -5.57 -5.10
C PRO A 161 13.51 -6.16 -6.19
N TRP A 162 13.34 -5.72 -7.44
CA TRP A 162 14.13 -6.21 -8.59
C TRP A 162 15.32 -5.32 -8.92
N GLU A 163 15.28 -4.05 -8.56
CA GLU A 163 16.34 -3.09 -8.83
C GLU A 163 17.34 -3.02 -7.68
N ARG A 164 18.64 -2.93 -8.00
CA ARG A 164 19.71 -2.84 -7.01
C ARG A 164 20.11 -1.37 -6.69
N LYS A 165 19.19 -0.44 -6.85
CA LYS A 165 19.44 0.99 -6.62
C LYS A 165 19.66 1.34 -5.14
N THR A 166 18.87 0.75 -4.24
CA THR A 166 18.95 1.02 -2.80
C THR A 166 19.76 -0.03 -2.05
N ALA A 167 20.36 0.34 -0.91
CA ALA A 167 21.12 -0.60 -0.08
C ALA A 167 20.25 -1.74 0.42
N ILE A 168 19.05 -1.42 0.90
CA ILE A 168 18.09 -2.42 1.40
C ILE A 168 17.67 -3.42 0.32
N ALA A 169 17.48 -2.98 -0.93
CA ALA A 169 17.13 -3.89 -2.03
C ALA A 169 18.29 -4.83 -2.38
N ARG A 170 19.54 -4.36 -2.36
CA ARG A 170 20.73 -5.20 -2.57
C ARG A 170 20.84 -6.27 -1.49
N GLU A 171 20.77 -5.87 -0.23
CA GLU A 171 20.85 -6.75 0.93
C GLU A 171 19.73 -7.81 0.90
N TYR A 172 18.48 -7.38 0.67
CA TYR A 172 17.36 -8.29 0.52
C TYR A 172 17.57 -9.31 -0.60
N GLN A 173 18.01 -8.88 -1.79
CA GLN A 173 18.20 -9.79 -2.92
C GLN A 173 19.28 -10.83 -2.65
N ASP A 174 20.38 -10.42 -2.01
CA ASP A 174 21.49 -11.34 -1.71
C ASP A 174 21.07 -12.38 -0.66
N ASP A 175 20.41 -11.95 0.44
CA ASP A 175 19.88 -12.83 1.46
C ASP A 175 18.77 -13.75 0.94
N PHE A 176 17.84 -13.18 0.14
CA PHE A 176 16.70 -13.94 -0.38
C PHE A 176 17.13 -15.03 -1.35
N LYS A 177 18.06 -14.74 -2.26
CA LYS A 177 18.60 -15.75 -3.19
C LYS A 177 19.29 -16.90 -2.46
N GLN A 178 20.03 -16.58 -1.40
CA GLN A 178 20.73 -17.60 -0.60
C GLN A 178 19.74 -18.52 0.14
N ARG A 179 18.68 -17.93 0.72
CA ARG A 179 17.72 -18.66 1.58
C ARG A 179 16.58 -19.31 0.81
N HIS A 180 16.23 -18.74 -0.34
CA HIS A 180 15.08 -19.14 -1.16
C HIS A 180 15.48 -19.30 -2.63
N PRO A 181 16.39 -20.22 -2.96
CA PRO A 181 16.86 -20.41 -4.33
C PRO A 181 15.69 -20.71 -5.28
N GLY A 182 15.67 -20.03 -6.43
CA GLY A 182 14.61 -20.21 -7.44
C GLY A 182 13.27 -19.52 -7.14
N LYS A 183 13.10 -18.86 -6.00
CA LYS A 183 11.89 -18.07 -5.72
C LYS A 183 12.01 -16.68 -6.32
N ALA A 184 10.88 -16.14 -6.82
CA ALA A 184 10.81 -14.80 -7.34
C ALA A 184 10.75 -13.74 -6.22
N PHE A 185 11.36 -12.58 -6.47
CA PHE A 185 11.20 -11.41 -5.64
C PHE A 185 9.78 -10.85 -5.71
N SER A 186 9.35 -10.18 -4.65
CA SER A 186 8.09 -9.44 -4.63
C SER A 186 8.15 -8.27 -3.66
N TYR A 187 7.28 -7.27 -3.84
CA TYR A 187 7.12 -6.18 -2.89
C TYR A 187 6.77 -6.70 -1.49
N GLY A 188 5.86 -7.67 -1.39
CA GLY A 188 5.46 -8.25 -0.10
C GLY A 188 6.61 -8.94 0.64
N SER A 189 7.50 -9.67 -0.08
CA SER A 189 8.65 -10.32 0.57
C SER A 189 9.72 -9.30 0.99
N LEU A 190 9.92 -8.22 0.24
CA LEU A 190 10.80 -7.12 0.68
C LEU A 190 10.22 -6.37 1.88
N GLU A 191 8.90 -6.12 1.90
CA GLU A 191 8.23 -5.51 3.06
C GLU A 191 8.38 -6.38 4.32
N GLY A 192 8.22 -7.70 4.19
CA GLY A 192 8.48 -8.65 5.27
C GLY A 192 9.93 -8.63 5.76
N TYR A 193 10.90 -8.55 4.83
CA TYR A 193 12.32 -8.44 5.14
C TYR A 193 12.64 -7.16 5.93
N ILE A 194 12.14 -6.02 5.49
CA ILE A 194 12.29 -4.73 6.17
C ILE A 194 11.67 -4.77 7.56
N THR A 195 10.50 -5.40 7.70
CA THR A 195 9.82 -5.58 8.99
C THR A 195 10.65 -6.43 9.95
N ALA A 196 11.21 -7.54 9.48
CA ALA A 196 12.10 -8.38 10.29
C ALA A 196 13.37 -7.63 10.70
N LYS A 197 13.94 -6.84 9.80
CA LYS A 197 15.10 -6.00 10.08
C LYS A 197 14.79 -4.93 11.13
N ALA A 198 13.61 -4.31 11.07
CA ALA A 198 13.15 -3.36 12.07
C ALA A 198 13.00 -4.01 13.45
N LEU A 199 12.45 -5.24 13.52
CA LEU A 199 12.36 -6.00 14.76
C LEU A 199 13.75 -6.29 15.34
N VAL A 200 14.69 -6.74 14.55
CA VAL A 200 16.08 -7.00 14.99
C VAL A 200 16.74 -5.72 15.51
N ALA A 201 16.57 -4.59 14.81
CA ALA A 201 17.09 -3.29 15.26
C ALA A 201 16.46 -2.88 16.61
N ALA A 202 15.15 -3.05 16.76
CA ALA A 202 14.43 -2.76 18.01
C ALA A 202 14.92 -3.62 19.19
N LEU A 203 15.11 -4.94 18.95
CA LEU A 203 15.65 -5.85 19.98
C LEU A 203 17.07 -5.48 20.41
N ARG A 204 17.92 -5.02 19.49
CA ARG A 204 19.28 -4.52 19.84
C ARG A 204 19.22 -3.28 20.73
N LEU A 205 18.26 -2.38 20.51
CA LEU A 205 18.06 -1.20 21.36
C LEU A 205 17.50 -1.56 22.74
N ALA A 206 16.77 -2.64 22.86
CA ALA A 206 16.26 -3.14 24.14
C ALA A 206 17.34 -3.75 25.06
N GLY A 207 18.50 -4.07 24.50
CA GLY A 207 19.65 -4.62 25.24
C GLY A 207 19.67 -6.15 25.31
N PRO A 208 20.66 -6.72 26.06
CA PRO A 208 20.91 -8.16 26.06
C PRO A 208 19.84 -8.99 26.78
N GLN A 209 19.03 -8.37 27.62
CA GLN A 209 17.89 -8.99 28.30
C GLN A 209 16.62 -8.17 28.00
N PRO A 210 16.05 -8.33 26.79
CA PRO A 210 14.95 -7.49 26.35
C PRO A 210 13.68 -7.77 27.16
N THR A 211 13.08 -6.72 27.70
CA THR A 211 11.72 -6.73 28.25
C THR A 211 10.79 -5.97 27.32
N ARG A 212 9.50 -6.05 27.56
CA ARG A 212 8.50 -5.27 26.78
C ARG A 212 8.74 -3.76 26.98
N GLU A 213 9.06 -3.37 28.19
CA GLU A 213 9.32 -1.98 28.58
C GLU A 213 10.62 -1.46 27.94
N SER A 214 11.71 -2.24 28.04
CA SER A 214 12.99 -1.85 27.44
C SER A 214 12.93 -1.77 25.93
N LEU A 215 12.09 -2.60 25.28
CA LEU A 215 11.86 -2.54 23.83
C LEU A 215 11.19 -1.22 23.43
N VAL A 216 10.08 -0.87 24.07
CA VAL A 216 9.35 0.39 23.81
C VAL A 216 10.26 1.59 24.07
N THR A 217 10.84 1.65 25.28
CA THR A 217 11.72 2.76 25.70
C THR A 217 12.94 2.89 24.78
N GLY A 218 13.55 1.77 24.38
CA GLY A 218 14.71 1.75 23.50
C GLY A 218 14.39 2.33 22.12
N ILE A 219 13.27 1.94 21.52
CA ILE A 219 12.82 2.46 20.22
C ILE A 219 12.50 3.96 20.31
N GLU A 220 11.72 4.37 21.30
CA GLU A 220 11.31 5.77 21.46
C GLU A 220 12.51 6.69 21.80
N LYS A 221 13.45 6.22 22.62
CA LYS A 221 14.68 6.96 22.94
C LYS A 221 15.58 7.13 21.71
N ALA A 222 15.67 6.12 20.86
CA ALA A 222 16.40 6.22 19.60
C ALA A 222 15.74 7.19 18.62
N GLY A 223 14.41 7.34 18.68
CA GLY A 223 13.62 8.23 17.83
C GLY A 223 13.53 7.80 16.37
N GLN A 224 14.49 7.04 15.89
CA GLN A 224 14.58 6.51 14.54
C GLN A 224 15.22 5.12 14.52
N LEU A 225 14.76 4.27 13.59
CA LEU A 225 15.49 3.06 13.19
C LEU A 225 16.04 3.27 11.78
N GLU A 226 17.34 3.07 11.62
CA GLU A 226 18.02 3.08 10.32
C GLU A 226 18.04 1.65 9.76
N LEU A 227 17.49 1.47 8.57
CA LEU A 227 17.28 0.17 7.94
C LEU A 227 17.90 0.15 6.54
N SER A 228 19.23 0.20 6.43
CA SER A 228 19.99 0.20 5.17
C SER A 228 19.53 1.28 4.19
N GLY A 229 19.49 2.53 4.67
CA GLY A 229 19.08 3.70 3.92
C GLY A 229 17.59 4.04 4.02
N LEU A 230 16.79 3.21 4.68
CA LEU A 230 15.40 3.54 5.04
C LEU A 230 15.32 3.97 6.50
N ARG A 231 14.43 4.91 6.79
CA ARG A 231 14.26 5.46 8.15
C ARG A 231 12.84 5.31 8.62
N ASN A 232 12.69 4.73 9.81
CA ASN A 232 11.44 4.66 10.53
C ASN A 232 11.48 5.64 11.69
N SER A 233 10.41 6.43 11.87
CA SER A 233 10.32 7.43 12.93
C SER A 233 9.40 6.96 14.06
N TYR A 234 9.95 6.99 15.29
CA TYR A 234 9.22 6.65 16.51
C TYR A 234 9.60 7.62 17.63
N ARG A 235 8.63 8.37 18.11
CA ARG A 235 8.80 9.30 19.24
C ARG A 235 7.74 9.00 20.29
N PRO A 236 7.97 9.33 21.56
CA PRO A 236 6.92 9.27 22.56
C PRO A 236 5.67 10.03 22.06
N GLY A 237 4.53 9.35 22.09
CA GLY A 237 3.28 9.91 21.61
C GLY A 237 3.06 9.85 20.09
N GLN A 238 4.04 9.41 19.28
CA GLN A 238 3.91 9.35 17.82
C GLN A 238 4.77 8.26 17.17
N HIS A 239 4.14 7.19 16.70
CA HIS A 239 4.79 6.09 15.98
C HIS A 239 4.35 6.10 14.51
N LEU A 240 5.15 6.71 13.62
CA LEU A 240 4.80 6.89 12.21
C LEU A 240 5.28 5.76 11.30
N GLY A 241 6.43 5.16 11.62
CA GLY A 241 7.10 4.23 10.70
C GLY A 241 7.78 4.97 9.53
N MET A 242 7.90 4.30 8.39
CA MET A 242 8.37 4.91 7.14
C MET A 242 7.30 5.84 6.55
N GLN A 243 7.77 6.83 5.77
CA GLN A 243 6.91 7.71 4.97
C GLN A 243 7.12 7.45 3.47
N LEU A 244 7.94 6.45 3.12
CA LEU A 244 8.22 6.10 1.74
C LEU A 244 6.97 5.56 1.05
N VAL A 245 6.56 6.25 0.00
CA VAL A 245 5.66 5.74 -1.03
C VAL A 245 6.25 6.11 -2.39
N ASP A 246 6.43 5.11 -3.23
CA ASP A 246 6.90 5.24 -4.60
C ASP A 246 5.81 4.80 -5.57
N LEU A 247 5.96 5.10 -6.85
CA LEU A 247 5.04 4.64 -7.90
C LEU A 247 5.75 3.67 -8.82
N SER A 248 5.04 2.64 -9.21
CA SER A 248 5.46 1.72 -10.25
C SER A 248 4.38 1.60 -11.32
N LEU A 249 4.82 1.42 -12.58
CA LEU A 249 3.95 1.18 -13.73
C LEU A 249 4.06 -0.28 -14.15
N VAL A 250 2.93 -0.92 -14.44
CA VAL A 250 2.94 -2.26 -15.04
C VAL A 250 3.13 -2.12 -16.54
N ASN A 251 4.25 -2.61 -17.07
CA ASN A 251 4.58 -2.57 -18.49
C ASN A 251 3.85 -3.68 -19.29
N PRO A 252 3.95 -3.72 -20.64
CA PRO A 252 3.28 -4.73 -21.46
C PRO A 252 3.70 -6.18 -21.15
N GLN A 253 4.87 -6.38 -20.55
CA GLN A 253 5.36 -7.70 -20.15
C GLN A 253 4.91 -8.09 -18.73
N GLY A 254 4.02 -7.29 -18.11
CA GLY A 254 3.53 -7.53 -16.74
C GLY A 254 4.55 -7.24 -15.64
N ARG A 255 5.64 -6.53 -15.95
CA ARG A 255 6.69 -6.17 -14.98
C ARG A 255 6.45 -4.78 -14.43
N PHE A 256 6.79 -4.60 -13.16
CA PHE A 256 6.80 -3.28 -12.54
C PHE A 256 8.07 -2.53 -12.93
N VAL A 257 7.91 -1.31 -13.43
CA VAL A 257 8.98 -0.36 -13.79
C VAL A 257 8.78 0.96 -13.05
N HIS A 258 9.88 1.67 -12.77
CA HIS A 258 9.92 2.93 -12.01
C HIS A 258 10.48 4.07 -12.85
#